data_fab3087ac5d9a75a7a81595b05d89cd0
#
_entry.id   fab3087ac5d9a75a7a81595b05d89cd0
#
_cell.length_a   1.000
_cell.length_b   1.000
_cell.length_c   1.000
_cell.angle_alpha   90.00
_cell.angle_beta   90.00
_cell.angle_gamma   90.00
#
_symmetry.space_group_name_H-M   'P 1'
#
loop_
_entity.id
_entity.type
_entity.pdbx_description
1 polymer ?
#
loop_
_entity_poly.entity_id
_entity_poly.type
_entity_poly.pdbx_seq_one_letter_code
_entity_poly.pdbx_strand_id
1 'polypeptide(L)'
;PEEDFVISAKDYIKASLLGDIHAIVHSHPDVSCEPSESDIKTSDFLGIPYIIYSLPSMEKYEYTPKNVRNKLLGRDYEFGQSDCYSLVRDYYKQELDLTLPTILFEDDWWDKGLNYFDDLFQNFGFVEVEKPQKHDGIIFSVFCNVPNHCGVYLGEDLFLHHAVNRL
;
A
#
# COMPACT_ATOMS: atom_id res chain seq x y z
N PRO A 1 25.14 7.03 -8.56
CA PRO A 1 23.72 7.01 -8.28
C PRO A 1 23.52 5.86 -7.29
N GLU A 2 22.99 6.17 -6.10
CA GLU A 2 22.52 5.13 -5.20
C GLU A 2 21.47 4.33 -5.95
N GLU A 3 21.68 3.03 -6.08
CA GLU A 3 20.61 2.14 -6.53
C GLU A 3 19.62 2.03 -5.37
N ASP A 4 18.42 2.55 -5.54
CA ASP A 4 17.36 2.43 -4.54
C ASP A 4 17.08 0.95 -4.28
N PHE A 5 16.97 0.58 -3.01
CA PHE A 5 16.53 -0.75 -2.63
C PHE A 5 15.04 -0.92 -3.01
N VAL A 6 14.76 -1.91 -3.85
CA VAL A 6 13.39 -2.18 -4.32
C VAL A 6 13.03 -3.65 -4.11
N ILE A 7 11.92 -3.88 -3.41
CA ILE A 7 11.28 -5.20 -3.36
C ILE A 7 10.24 -5.26 -4.47
N SER A 8 10.26 -6.31 -5.29
CA SER A 8 9.22 -6.47 -6.31
C SER A 8 7.83 -6.62 -5.66
N ALA A 9 6.80 -6.04 -6.28
CA ALA A 9 5.42 -6.19 -5.84
C ALA A 9 5.04 -7.67 -5.65
N LYS A 10 5.44 -8.52 -6.58
CA LYS A 10 5.20 -9.97 -6.55
C LYS A 10 5.81 -10.65 -5.32
N ASP A 11 7.05 -10.32 -4.97
CA ASP A 11 7.74 -10.94 -3.82
C ASP A 11 7.16 -10.42 -2.51
N TYR A 12 6.81 -9.13 -2.44
CA TYR A 12 6.13 -8.55 -1.28
C TYR A 12 4.76 -9.22 -1.03
N ILE A 13 3.92 -9.35 -2.06
CA ILE A 13 2.62 -10.01 -1.97
C ILE A 13 2.81 -11.47 -1.54
N LYS A 14 3.75 -12.19 -2.15
CA LYS A 14 4.04 -13.57 -1.78
C LYS A 14 4.45 -13.70 -0.31
N ALA A 15 5.27 -12.80 0.19
CA ALA A 15 5.65 -12.78 1.60
C ALA A 15 4.44 -12.50 2.51
N SER A 16 3.60 -11.52 2.18
CA SER A 16 2.42 -11.17 2.98
C SER A 16 1.35 -12.27 3.03
N LEU A 17 1.28 -13.12 2.00
CA LEU A 17 0.40 -14.31 2.00
C LEU A 17 0.92 -15.46 2.87
N LEU A 18 2.21 -15.47 3.20
CA LEU A 18 2.82 -16.49 4.07
C LEU A 18 2.71 -16.14 5.56
N GLY A 19 2.47 -14.89 5.90
CA GLY A 19 2.34 -14.42 7.28
C GLY A 19 2.61 -12.92 7.41
N ASP A 20 2.58 -12.43 8.65
CA ASP A 20 2.82 -11.03 8.96
C ASP A 20 4.29 -10.64 8.71
N ILE A 21 4.50 -9.55 7.98
CA ILE A 21 5.84 -9.00 7.76
C ILE A 21 6.17 -8.08 8.94
N HIS A 22 7.10 -8.52 9.79
CA HIS A 22 7.49 -7.76 10.98
C HIS A 22 8.56 -6.71 10.74
N ALA A 23 9.42 -6.89 9.77
CA ALA A 23 10.43 -5.93 9.35
C ALA A 23 10.92 -6.21 7.93
N ILE A 24 11.40 -5.16 7.26
CA ILE A 24 12.16 -5.26 6.01
C ILE A 24 13.63 -5.03 6.34
N VAL A 25 14.48 -5.94 5.88
CA VAL A 25 15.93 -5.90 6.12
C VAL A 25 16.67 -5.70 4.80
N HIS A 26 17.51 -4.68 4.73
CA HIS A 26 18.39 -4.46 3.59
C HIS A 26 19.75 -3.89 4.01
N SER A 27 20.66 -3.76 3.06
CA SER A 27 22.00 -3.23 3.33
C SER A 27 22.33 -2.03 2.43
N HIS A 28 23.09 -1.11 2.98
CA HIS A 28 23.74 -0.04 2.24
C HIS A 28 25.20 -0.46 1.97
N PRO A 29 25.56 -0.73 0.69
CA PRO A 29 26.86 -1.29 0.37
C PRO A 29 28.03 -0.29 0.59
N ASP A 30 27.79 1.00 0.38
CA ASP A 30 28.85 2.01 0.29
C ASP A 30 28.68 3.21 1.25
N VAL A 31 27.58 3.25 2.02
CA VAL A 31 27.24 4.38 2.90
C VAL A 31 26.85 3.92 4.32
N SER A 32 26.50 4.88 5.19
CA SER A 32 26.06 4.60 6.56
C SER A 32 24.76 3.79 6.58
N CYS A 33 24.44 3.20 7.75
CA CYS A 33 23.16 2.52 7.98
C CYS A 33 22.00 3.48 8.26
N GLU A 34 22.22 4.80 8.26
CA GLU A 34 21.12 5.76 8.41
C GLU A 34 20.13 5.63 7.23
N PRO A 35 18.81 5.67 7.52
CA PRO A 35 17.81 5.51 6.48
C PRO A 35 17.87 6.68 5.49
N SER A 36 17.81 6.38 4.20
CA SER A 36 17.59 7.36 3.15
C SER A 36 16.18 7.96 3.24
N GLU A 37 15.92 9.05 2.52
CA GLU A 37 14.56 9.60 2.40
C GLU A 37 13.59 8.59 1.80
N SER A 38 14.04 7.77 0.86
CA SER A 38 13.27 6.69 0.24
C SER A 38 12.92 5.60 1.26
N ASP A 39 13.88 5.19 2.10
CA ASP A 39 13.64 4.21 3.17
C ASP A 39 12.61 4.69 4.16
N ILE A 40 12.75 5.93 4.62
CA ILE A 40 11.80 6.57 5.55
C ILE A 40 10.41 6.58 4.94
N LYS A 41 10.27 7.11 3.71
CA LYS A 41 9.00 7.23 3.01
C LYS A 41 8.33 5.87 2.81
N THR A 42 9.09 4.87 2.39
CA THR A 42 8.56 3.53 2.14
C THR A 42 8.20 2.82 3.44
N SER A 43 9.03 2.89 4.48
CA SER A 43 8.73 2.31 5.79
C SER A 43 7.47 2.93 6.42
N ASP A 44 7.36 4.27 6.38
CA ASP A 44 6.17 4.99 6.87
C ASP A 44 4.91 4.60 6.09
N PHE A 45 5.01 4.47 4.77
CA PHE A 45 3.91 4.05 3.91
C PHE A 45 3.47 2.60 4.17
N LEU A 46 4.43 1.67 4.27
CA LEU A 46 4.14 0.26 4.55
C LEU A 46 3.67 0.03 5.98
N GLY A 47 4.02 0.95 6.90
CA GLY A 47 3.82 0.74 8.34
C GLY A 47 4.72 -0.38 8.89
N ILE A 48 5.83 -0.68 8.21
CA ILE A 48 6.73 -1.79 8.54
C ILE A 48 8.11 -1.25 8.91
N PRO A 49 8.68 -1.66 10.06
CA PRO A 49 10.03 -1.28 10.45
C PRO A 49 11.09 -1.69 9.42
N TYR A 50 12.10 -0.83 9.24
CA TYR A 50 13.27 -1.14 8.44
C TYR A 50 14.49 -1.40 9.32
N ILE A 51 15.24 -2.44 9.00
CA ILE A 51 16.54 -2.75 9.61
C ILE A 51 17.60 -2.63 8.52
N ILE A 52 18.45 -1.61 8.63
CA ILE A 52 19.41 -1.22 7.60
C ILE A 52 20.81 -1.52 8.11
N TYR A 53 21.59 -2.25 7.34
CA TYR A 53 22.99 -2.53 7.65
C TYR A 53 23.92 -1.73 6.75
N SER A 54 24.93 -1.08 7.32
CA SER A 54 26.07 -0.56 6.55
C SER A 54 27.09 -1.67 6.35
N LEU A 55 27.42 -2.00 5.12
CA LEU A 55 28.48 -2.99 4.85
C LEU A 55 29.89 -2.46 5.19
N PRO A 56 30.21 -1.16 4.95
CA PRO A 56 31.51 -0.62 5.34
C PRO A 56 31.78 -0.64 6.84
N SER A 57 30.79 -0.27 7.68
CA SER A 57 30.99 -0.17 9.15
C SER A 57 30.49 -1.38 9.91
N MET A 58 29.69 -2.27 9.28
CA MET A 58 28.99 -3.39 9.92
C MET A 58 28.02 -2.95 11.04
N GLU A 59 27.65 -1.68 11.06
CA GLU A 59 26.66 -1.14 11.98
C GLU A 59 25.24 -1.35 11.43
N LYS A 60 24.26 -1.34 12.31
CA LYS A 60 22.84 -1.40 11.92
C LYS A 60 22.07 -0.21 12.47
N TYR A 61 21.04 0.17 11.75
CA TYR A 61 20.01 1.13 12.17
C TYR A 61 18.63 0.45 12.10
N GLU A 62 17.79 0.72 13.09
CA GLU A 62 16.39 0.27 13.10
C GLU A 62 15.49 1.48 13.01
N TYR A 63 14.82 1.64 11.88
CA TYR A 63 13.84 2.69 11.68
C TYR A 63 12.44 2.16 12.01
N THR A 64 11.77 2.84 12.92
CA THR A 64 10.36 2.56 13.24
C THR A 64 9.46 3.53 12.50
N PRO A 65 8.49 3.05 11.69
CA PRO A 65 7.63 3.92 10.92
C PRO A 65 6.83 4.86 11.83
N LYS A 66 6.70 6.10 11.40
CA LYS A 66 5.87 7.08 12.08
C LYS A 66 4.42 6.80 11.75
N ASN A 67 3.60 6.68 12.77
CA ASN A 67 2.15 6.48 12.61
C ASN A 67 1.51 7.81 12.16
N VAL A 68 1.68 8.15 10.89
CA VAL A 68 1.09 9.36 10.32
C VAL A 68 -0.37 9.04 9.96
N ARG A 69 -1.31 9.65 10.66
CA ARG A 69 -2.73 9.63 10.24
C ARG A 69 -2.86 10.40 8.94
N ASN A 70 -2.98 9.67 7.84
CA ASN A 70 -3.18 10.27 6.53
C ASN A 70 -4.57 10.90 6.44
N LYS A 71 -4.65 12.10 5.87
CA LYS A 71 -5.95 12.73 5.60
C LYS A 71 -6.72 11.88 4.60
N LEU A 72 -8.01 11.66 4.85
CA LEU A 72 -8.89 10.97 3.89
C LEU A 72 -9.30 11.87 2.73
N LEU A 73 -9.36 13.19 2.94
CA LEU A 73 -9.73 14.18 1.94
C LEU A 73 -8.60 15.18 1.71
N GLY A 74 -8.52 15.71 0.50
CA GLY A 74 -7.54 16.74 0.14
C GLY A 74 -6.09 16.24 0.18
N ARG A 75 -5.85 14.99 -0.19
CA ARG A 75 -4.53 14.38 -0.29
C ARG A 75 -4.04 14.38 -1.74
N ASP A 76 -2.76 14.56 -1.94
CA ASP A 76 -2.16 14.45 -3.26
C ASP A 76 -2.15 12.98 -3.71
N TYR A 77 -2.41 12.76 -5.01
CA TYR A 77 -2.37 11.41 -5.58
C TYR A 77 -0.94 11.03 -5.94
N GLU A 78 -0.50 9.89 -5.44
CA GLU A 78 0.77 9.25 -5.81
C GLU A 78 0.55 7.73 -5.91
N PHE A 79 0.66 7.18 -7.12
CA PHE A 79 0.43 5.76 -7.37
C PHE A 79 1.33 4.89 -6.48
N GLY A 80 0.76 3.85 -5.88
CA GLY A 80 1.45 2.94 -4.96
C GLY A 80 1.76 3.53 -3.57
N GLN A 81 1.45 4.79 -3.30
CA GLN A 81 1.69 5.43 -2.00
C GLN A 81 0.46 6.16 -1.46
N SER A 82 -0.12 7.06 -2.25
CA SER A 82 -1.30 7.85 -1.89
C SER A 82 -2.33 7.73 -3.01
N ASP A 83 -2.79 6.54 -3.25
CA ASP A 83 -3.70 6.15 -4.34
C ASP A 83 -5.08 5.71 -3.81
N CYS A 84 -5.89 5.14 -4.69
CA CYS A 84 -7.22 4.67 -4.34
C CYS A 84 -7.20 3.57 -3.27
N TYR A 85 -6.26 2.63 -3.35
CA TYR A 85 -6.18 1.54 -2.37
C TYR A 85 -5.63 2.00 -1.03
N SER A 86 -4.65 2.87 -1.01
CA SER A 86 -4.13 3.47 0.22
C SER A 86 -5.20 4.28 0.95
N LEU A 87 -6.11 4.96 0.22
CA LEU A 87 -7.27 5.63 0.80
C LEU A 87 -8.21 4.63 1.49
N VAL A 88 -8.51 3.50 0.85
CA VAL A 88 -9.33 2.43 1.44
C VAL A 88 -8.69 1.90 2.72
N ARG A 89 -7.38 1.60 2.70
CA ARG A 89 -6.64 1.16 3.89
C ARG A 89 -6.73 2.17 5.04
N ASP A 90 -6.46 3.43 4.75
CA ASP A 90 -6.49 4.50 5.74
C ASP A 90 -7.90 4.69 6.33
N TYR A 91 -8.93 4.59 5.49
CA TYR A 91 -10.32 4.63 5.93
C TYR A 91 -10.66 3.48 6.89
N TYR A 92 -10.36 2.24 6.49
CA TYR A 92 -10.63 1.06 7.34
C TYR A 92 -9.87 1.15 8.66
N LYS A 93 -8.63 1.62 8.64
CA LYS A 93 -7.86 1.81 9.86
C LYS A 93 -8.43 2.91 10.76
N GLN A 94 -8.85 4.04 10.18
CA GLN A 94 -9.32 5.19 10.96
C GLN A 94 -10.75 5.03 11.49
N GLU A 95 -11.65 4.48 10.68
CA GLU A 95 -13.07 4.41 10.98
C GLU A 95 -13.49 3.08 11.65
N LEU A 96 -12.76 2.00 11.38
CA LEU A 96 -13.14 0.64 11.82
C LEU A 96 -12.06 -0.03 12.68
N ASP A 97 -10.88 0.59 12.84
CA ASP A 97 -9.68 0.00 13.45
C ASP A 97 -9.26 -1.34 12.82
N LEU A 98 -9.57 -1.53 11.53
CA LEU A 98 -9.18 -2.68 10.74
C LEU A 98 -7.93 -2.36 9.93
N THR A 99 -6.93 -3.23 10.01
CA THR A 99 -5.69 -3.10 9.24
C THR A 99 -5.78 -3.97 8.00
N LEU A 100 -5.83 -3.34 6.82
CA LEU A 100 -5.73 -4.04 5.54
C LEU A 100 -4.25 -4.17 5.14
N PRO A 101 -3.87 -5.26 4.47
CA PRO A 101 -2.51 -5.43 3.96
C PRO A 101 -2.12 -4.31 3.01
N THR A 102 -0.84 -3.97 2.97
CA THR A 102 -0.32 -3.14 1.89
C THR A 102 -0.14 -3.97 0.64
N ILE A 103 -0.53 -3.45 -0.52
CA ILE A 103 -0.27 -4.07 -1.81
C ILE A 103 0.70 -3.15 -2.55
N LEU A 104 1.81 -3.69 -3.01
CA LEU A 104 2.69 -3.01 -3.94
C LEU A 104 2.23 -3.37 -5.35
N PHE A 105 1.61 -2.42 -6.02
CA PHE A 105 1.18 -2.60 -7.40
C PHE A 105 2.35 -2.33 -8.35
N GLU A 106 2.48 -3.15 -9.39
CA GLU A 106 3.34 -2.83 -10.53
C GLU A 106 2.66 -1.72 -11.35
N ASP A 107 3.46 -0.85 -11.97
CA ASP A 107 2.94 0.16 -12.89
C ASP A 107 2.17 -0.51 -14.04
N ASP A 108 1.01 0.05 -14.38
CA ASP A 108 0.15 -0.39 -15.47
C ASP A 108 -0.20 -1.89 -15.43
N TRP A 109 -0.31 -2.46 -14.21
CA TRP A 109 -0.62 -3.88 -14.01
C TRP A 109 -1.90 -4.34 -14.72
N TRP A 110 -2.90 -3.48 -14.82
CA TRP A 110 -4.16 -3.75 -15.51
C TRP A 110 -3.98 -3.95 -17.03
N ASP A 111 -3.02 -3.26 -17.66
CA ASP A 111 -2.68 -3.42 -19.07
C ASP A 111 -1.89 -4.72 -19.32
N LYS A 112 -1.28 -5.28 -18.30
CA LYS A 112 -0.58 -6.57 -18.33
C LYS A 112 -1.53 -7.75 -18.11
N GLY A 113 -2.83 -7.50 -17.97
CA GLY A 113 -3.85 -8.53 -17.74
C GLY A 113 -3.83 -9.14 -16.34
N LEU A 114 -3.18 -8.47 -15.38
CA LEU A 114 -3.22 -8.86 -13.99
C LEU A 114 -4.54 -8.36 -13.37
N ASN A 115 -5.10 -9.10 -12.42
CA ASN A 115 -6.35 -8.74 -11.76
C ASN A 115 -6.16 -8.75 -10.23
N TYR A 116 -5.33 -7.83 -9.73
CA TYR A 116 -4.98 -7.78 -8.32
C TYR A 116 -6.20 -7.61 -7.41
N PHE A 117 -7.21 -6.87 -7.81
CA PHE A 117 -8.36 -6.63 -6.95
C PHE A 117 -9.20 -7.88 -6.76
N ASP A 118 -9.55 -8.61 -7.82
CA ASP A 118 -10.31 -9.84 -7.70
C ASP A 118 -9.50 -10.96 -7.04
N ASP A 119 -8.20 -11.05 -7.38
CA ASP A 119 -7.33 -12.12 -6.88
C ASP A 119 -6.98 -11.96 -5.39
N LEU A 120 -6.85 -10.72 -4.90
CA LEU A 120 -6.33 -10.45 -3.56
C LEU A 120 -7.41 -10.14 -2.53
N PHE A 121 -8.52 -9.46 -2.90
CA PHE A 121 -9.51 -9.08 -1.90
C PHE A 121 -10.19 -10.27 -1.22
N GLN A 122 -10.44 -11.35 -1.94
CA GLN A 122 -10.96 -12.58 -1.34
C GLN A 122 -9.99 -13.15 -0.30
N ASN A 123 -8.67 -13.08 -0.57
CA ASN A 123 -7.64 -13.52 0.37
C ASN A 123 -7.55 -12.62 1.62
N PHE A 124 -8.02 -11.38 1.55
CA PHE A 124 -8.08 -10.43 2.68
C PHE A 124 -9.40 -10.51 3.46
N GLY A 125 -10.25 -11.49 3.15
CA GLY A 125 -11.52 -11.71 3.85
C GLY A 125 -12.69 -10.88 3.31
N PHE A 126 -12.53 -10.20 2.19
CA PHE A 126 -13.67 -9.55 1.52
C PHE A 126 -14.54 -10.60 0.83
N VAL A 127 -15.84 -10.38 0.87
CA VAL A 127 -16.84 -11.17 0.17
C VAL A 127 -17.70 -10.26 -0.68
N GLU A 128 -18.06 -10.74 -1.87
CA GLU A 128 -18.96 -10.01 -2.75
C GLU A 128 -20.36 -9.96 -2.18
N VAL A 129 -21.01 -8.79 -2.25
CA VAL A 129 -22.37 -8.57 -1.77
C VAL A 129 -23.24 -7.97 -2.88
N GLU A 130 -24.51 -8.36 -2.95
CA GLU A 130 -25.44 -7.82 -3.96
C GLU A 130 -25.85 -6.37 -3.68
N LYS A 131 -25.89 -5.96 -2.42
CA LYS A 131 -26.31 -4.61 -2.00
C LYS A 131 -25.27 -4.04 -1.05
N PRO A 132 -24.57 -2.98 -1.45
CA PRO A 132 -23.57 -2.38 -0.60
C PRO A 132 -24.17 -1.76 0.66
N GLN A 133 -23.49 -1.91 1.76
CA GLN A 133 -23.77 -1.24 3.03
C GLN A 133 -22.64 -0.24 3.32
N LYS A 134 -22.91 0.72 4.20
CA LYS A 134 -21.89 1.65 4.65
C LYS A 134 -20.66 0.89 5.14
N HIS A 135 -19.49 1.32 4.68
CA HIS A 135 -18.16 0.75 4.88
C HIS A 135 -17.78 -0.38 3.92
N ASP A 136 -18.66 -0.84 3.04
CA ASP A 136 -18.28 -1.82 2.04
C ASP A 136 -17.28 -1.23 1.03
N GLY A 137 -16.32 -2.05 0.62
CA GLY A 137 -15.40 -1.73 -0.47
C GLY A 137 -16.12 -1.76 -1.81
N ILE A 138 -15.81 -0.81 -2.67
CA ILE A 138 -16.28 -0.78 -4.06
C ILE A 138 -15.07 -0.95 -4.96
N ILE A 139 -15.14 -1.87 -5.92
CA ILE A 139 -14.14 -2.04 -6.98
C ILE A 139 -14.80 -1.88 -8.34
N PHE A 140 -14.11 -1.23 -9.26
CA PHE A 140 -14.63 -0.97 -10.60
C PHE A 140 -13.51 -0.74 -11.62
N SER A 141 -13.86 -0.87 -12.90
CA SER A 141 -12.93 -0.66 -14.01
C SER A 141 -12.99 0.78 -14.50
N VAL A 142 -11.83 1.39 -14.69
CA VAL A 142 -11.68 2.73 -15.28
C VAL A 142 -10.83 2.62 -16.55
N PHE A 143 -11.46 2.79 -17.71
CA PHE A 143 -10.84 2.74 -19.04
C PHE A 143 -10.09 1.44 -19.38
N CYS A 144 -10.39 0.34 -18.70
CA CYS A 144 -9.79 -0.98 -18.93
C CYS A 144 -10.81 -2.10 -18.70
N ASN A 145 -10.42 -3.37 -18.96
CA ASN A 145 -11.29 -4.54 -18.86
C ASN A 145 -11.23 -5.26 -17.51
N VAL A 146 -10.33 -4.86 -16.63
CA VAL A 146 -10.17 -5.44 -15.29
C VAL A 146 -10.43 -4.37 -14.23
N PRO A 147 -10.93 -4.72 -13.04
CA PRO A 147 -11.06 -3.76 -11.95
C PRO A 147 -9.69 -3.17 -11.58
N ASN A 148 -9.53 -1.86 -11.76
CA ASN A 148 -8.28 -1.14 -11.50
C ASN A 148 -8.43 0.06 -10.56
N HIS A 149 -9.63 0.25 -10.02
CA HIS A 149 -9.93 1.33 -9.10
C HIS A 149 -10.80 0.85 -7.95
N CYS A 150 -10.63 1.45 -6.78
CA CYS A 150 -11.43 1.12 -5.61
C CYS A 150 -11.79 2.35 -4.78
N GLY A 151 -12.75 2.14 -3.88
CA GLY A 151 -13.23 3.13 -2.93
C GLY A 151 -14.03 2.47 -1.81
N VAL A 152 -14.67 3.29 -0.98
CA VAL A 152 -15.51 2.85 0.13
C VAL A 152 -16.90 3.46 0.01
N TYR A 153 -17.93 2.63 0.12
CA TYR A 153 -19.31 3.10 0.14
C TYR A 153 -19.62 3.74 1.51
N LEU A 154 -20.10 4.97 1.46
CA LEU A 154 -20.41 5.74 2.68
C LEU A 154 -21.91 5.70 3.05
N GLY A 155 -22.73 5.05 2.25
CA GLY A 155 -24.19 5.12 2.35
C GLY A 155 -24.79 6.25 1.52
N GLU A 156 -26.11 6.26 1.37
CA GLU A 156 -26.87 7.34 0.71
C GLU A 156 -26.36 7.68 -0.71
N ASP A 157 -25.99 6.64 -1.48
CA ASP A 157 -25.45 6.74 -2.84
C ASP A 157 -24.11 7.52 -2.94
N LEU A 158 -23.40 7.67 -1.82
CA LEU A 158 -22.09 8.30 -1.75
C LEU A 158 -20.99 7.25 -1.61
N PHE A 159 -19.86 7.49 -2.25
CA PHE A 159 -18.67 6.71 -2.03
C PHE A 159 -17.41 7.59 -2.00
N LEU A 160 -16.44 7.17 -1.23
CA LEU A 160 -15.14 7.82 -1.08
C LEU A 160 -14.14 7.09 -1.96
N HIS A 161 -13.48 7.82 -2.84
CA HIS A 161 -12.39 7.28 -3.66
C HIS A 161 -11.34 8.36 -3.93
N HIS A 162 -10.16 7.97 -4.37
CA HIS A 162 -9.08 8.88 -4.71
C HIS A 162 -8.65 8.66 -6.17
N ALA A 163 -8.96 9.61 -7.03
CA ALA A 163 -8.64 9.55 -8.46
C ALA A 163 -7.50 10.52 -8.81
N VAL A 164 -6.75 10.20 -9.85
CA VAL A 164 -5.70 11.06 -10.40
C VAL A 164 -6.28 12.44 -10.75
N ASN A 165 -5.58 13.51 -10.35
CA ASN A 165 -5.96 14.91 -10.59
C ASN A 165 -7.32 15.34 -10.02
N ARG A 166 -7.81 14.64 -9.00
CA ARG A 166 -8.99 15.05 -8.23
C ARG A 166 -8.67 15.05 -6.74
N LEU A 167 -8.87 16.20 -6.12
CA LEU A 167 -8.73 16.41 -4.69
C LEU A 167 -10.07 16.15 -4.00
#